data_5425cffe48443ca49ac0eb8fb61d5a46
#
_entry.id   5425cffe48443ca49ac0eb8fb61d5a46
#
_cell.length_a   1.000
_cell.length_b   1.000
_cell.length_c   1.000
_cell.angle_alpha   90.00
_cell.angle_beta   90.00
_cell.angle_gamma   90.00
#
_symmetry.space_group_name_H-M   'P 1'
#
loop_
_entity.id
_entity.type
_entity.pdbx_description
1 polymer ?
#
loop_
_entity_poly.entity_id
_entity_poly.type
_entity_poly.pdbx_seq_one_letter_code
_entity_poly.pdbx_strand_id
1 'polypeptide(L)'
;MCGLRLGQRSHRGAHEGANMSADSRSSVPLTLGVLAASAKPDERRLPLHPARLDRIPAELRERIVLETGYGARFGATDEVLRPLVGRIASRADVIASSDVVLLPKPQPSDLDDLRDGQVLWGWPHCVQDREITQRAIDKRLTLIAFEAMNHWTSSGNFALHVFHVNNELAGYSSVVHALGLVGRTGDYGRRLNAVVIGFGATARGAVTALNAHGIHDVQVLTNREVAAVGSPIHSVRIVQFDHDDDAPFLSHVITDAGRVPLAPFLAQADIVVNCTLQDPNAPLTYLTEDDLSAFAPGSLIVDVSCDEGMGFSWARSTSFDAPIIEVGDHVQYYAVDHSPSYLWDSATWEIGEALTPFLEVVMAGPDAWQADPTIRRAIEIQDGSIVNPAILTFQNREPRPPYREVRRR
;
A
#
# COMPACT_ATOMS: atom_id res chain seq x y z
N MET A 1 10.99 -68.56 17.25
CA MET A 1 12.11 -69.47 16.93
C MET A 1 13.09 -68.75 16.04
N CYS A 2 14.39 -68.88 16.37
CA CYS A 2 15.58 -68.34 15.70
C CYS A 2 15.66 -66.80 15.56
N GLY A 3 16.49 -66.08 16.25
CA GLY A 3 17.71 -66.30 16.99
C GLY A 3 18.93 -66.34 16.06
N LEU A 4 19.67 -65.18 15.97
CA LEU A 4 21.13 -65.24 15.88
C LEU A 4 21.77 -63.86 16.08
N ARG A 5 22.80 -63.90 16.82
CA ARG A 5 23.57 -62.86 17.52
C ARG A 5 24.72 -62.25 16.70
N LEU A 6 25.09 -61.03 17.11
CA LEU A 6 26.44 -60.49 17.38
C LEU A 6 27.48 -60.37 16.26
N GLY A 7 28.00 -59.14 16.17
CA GLY A 7 29.28 -58.83 15.56
C GLY A 7 29.69 -57.38 15.87
N GLN A 8 30.22 -57.10 17.07
CA GLN A 8 30.96 -55.84 17.37
C GLN A 8 32.27 -55.82 16.58
N ARG A 9 32.56 -54.71 15.91
CA ARG A 9 33.95 -54.29 15.67
C ARG A 9 34.04 -52.74 15.82
N SER A 10 34.79 -52.35 16.83
CA SER A 10 35.28 -51.01 17.10
C SER A 10 36.30 -50.59 16.04
N HIS A 11 36.10 -49.40 15.46
CA HIS A 11 37.22 -48.61 14.95
C HIS A 11 37.08 -47.18 15.49
N ARG A 12 37.99 -46.85 16.39
CA ARG A 12 38.31 -45.48 16.79
C ARG A 12 38.94 -44.78 15.57
N GLY A 13 38.30 -43.73 15.09
CA GLY A 13 38.90 -42.72 14.22
C GLY A 13 38.65 -41.38 14.88
N ALA A 14 39.71 -40.81 15.42
CA ALA A 14 39.73 -39.44 15.90
C ALA A 14 39.59 -38.52 14.69
N HIS A 15 38.49 -37.78 14.60
CA HIS A 15 38.44 -36.60 13.78
C HIS A 15 38.38 -35.39 14.70
N GLU A 16 39.46 -34.61 14.68
CA GLU A 16 39.55 -33.28 15.22
C GLU A 16 38.39 -32.45 14.71
N GLY A 17 37.51 -32.07 15.60
CA GLY A 17 36.47 -31.08 15.35
C GLY A 17 37.11 -29.72 15.18
N ALA A 18 37.20 -29.24 13.95
CA ALA A 18 37.41 -27.83 13.69
C ALA A 18 36.18 -27.09 14.25
N ASN A 19 36.37 -26.48 15.39
CA ASN A 19 35.46 -25.58 16.03
C ASN A 19 35.45 -24.29 15.20
N MET A 20 34.62 -24.24 14.15
CA MET A 20 34.28 -22.98 13.48
C MET A 20 33.35 -22.22 14.44
N SER A 21 33.96 -21.45 15.33
CA SER A 21 33.28 -20.35 15.99
C SER A 21 32.86 -19.38 14.90
N ALA A 22 31.60 -19.47 14.46
CA ALA A 22 30.96 -18.39 13.78
C ALA A 22 30.96 -17.20 14.74
N ASP A 23 31.87 -16.28 14.51
CA ASP A 23 31.94 -14.98 15.17
C ASP A 23 30.69 -14.20 14.72
N SER A 24 29.56 -14.46 15.35
CA SER A 24 28.36 -13.65 15.23
C SER A 24 28.65 -12.31 15.91
N ARG A 25 29.36 -11.44 15.21
CA ARG A 25 29.38 -10.02 15.57
C ARG A 25 27.93 -9.54 15.48
N SER A 26 27.26 -9.47 16.62
CA SER A 26 26.03 -8.73 16.79
C SER A 26 26.35 -7.28 16.39
N SER A 27 26.09 -6.95 15.13
CA SER A 27 26.17 -5.56 14.69
C SER A 27 25.14 -4.76 15.48
N VAL A 28 25.55 -3.64 16.03
CA VAL A 28 24.62 -2.73 16.72
C VAL A 28 23.52 -2.35 15.75
N PRO A 29 22.23 -2.48 16.12
CA PRO A 29 21.14 -2.14 15.22
C PRO A 29 21.22 -0.70 14.69
N LEU A 30 20.80 -0.48 13.45
CA LEU A 30 20.70 0.84 12.85
C LEU A 30 19.74 1.73 13.66
N THR A 31 19.99 3.02 13.64
CA THR A 31 19.11 4.00 14.28
C THR A 31 17.93 4.31 13.37
N LEU A 32 16.72 4.17 13.90
CA LEU A 32 15.46 4.44 13.21
C LEU A 32 14.92 5.82 13.60
N GLY A 33 14.90 6.75 12.68
CA GLY A 33 14.24 8.05 12.82
C GLY A 33 12.79 7.95 12.37
N VAL A 34 11.85 8.35 13.20
CA VAL A 34 10.42 8.28 12.91
C VAL A 34 9.85 9.67 12.88
N LEU A 35 9.39 10.10 11.70
CA LEU A 35 8.87 11.45 11.50
C LEU A 35 7.38 11.54 11.83
N ALA A 36 6.97 12.68 12.38
CA ALA A 36 5.58 12.94 12.81
C ALA A 36 4.66 13.39 11.68
N ALA A 37 5.22 13.87 10.58
CA ALA A 37 4.46 14.36 9.43
C ALA A 37 5.30 14.30 8.15
N SER A 38 4.63 14.15 7.02
CA SER A 38 5.22 14.38 5.69
C SER A 38 4.76 15.73 5.13
N ALA A 39 5.37 16.16 4.04
CA ALA A 39 4.93 17.35 3.30
C ALA A 39 3.63 17.12 2.51
N LYS A 40 3.09 15.89 2.49
CA LYS A 40 1.80 15.57 1.86
C LYS A 40 0.67 16.28 2.62
N PRO A 41 -0.10 17.17 1.99
CA PRO A 41 -1.25 17.80 2.62
C PRO A 41 -2.22 16.75 3.19
N ASP A 42 -2.74 17.02 4.39
CA ASP A 42 -3.70 16.16 5.09
C ASP A 42 -3.25 14.71 5.39
N GLU A 43 -1.98 14.39 5.21
CA GLU A 43 -1.48 13.11 5.70
C GLU A 43 -1.42 13.16 7.25
N ARG A 44 -2.21 12.30 7.86
CA ARG A 44 -2.41 12.28 9.32
C ARG A 44 -1.96 10.97 9.97
N ARG A 45 -1.65 9.98 9.17
CA ARG A 45 -1.21 8.67 9.66
C ARG A 45 0.22 8.74 10.18
N LEU A 46 0.48 7.99 11.22
CA LEU A 46 1.83 7.72 11.70
C LEU A 46 2.24 6.28 11.34
N PRO A 47 3.53 5.99 11.22
CA PRO A 47 3.99 4.63 10.94
C PRO A 47 3.92 3.71 12.16
N LEU A 48 4.05 4.25 13.37
CA LEU A 48 3.99 3.52 14.62
C LEU A 48 2.97 4.18 15.55
N HIS A 49 1.97 3.42 16.03
CA HIS A 49 0.97 3.97 16.93
C HIS A 49 1.56 4.27 18.30
N PRO A 50 1.42 5.51 18.85
CA PRO A 50 2.04 5.87 20.12
C PRO A 50 1.70 4.96 21.30
N ALA A 51 0.46 4.45 21.36
CA ALA A 51 0.00 3.52 22.40
C ALA A 51 0.59 2.10 22.27
N ARG A 52 1.40 1.82 21.25
CA ARG A 52 1.97 0.49 20.98
C ARG A 52 3.49 0.45 21.01
N LEU A 53 4.13 1.58 21.26
CA LEU A 53 5.59 1.68 21.31
C LEU A 53 6.20 0.74 22.37
N ASP A 54 5.51 0.52 23.47
CA ASP A 54 5.93 -0.39 24.56
C ASP A 54 6.00 -1.87 24.14
N ARG A 55 5.35 -2.25 23.03
CA ARG A 55 5.39 -3.62 22.49
C ARG A 55 6.60 -3.90 21.61
N ILE A 56 7.30 -2.86 21.17
CA ILE A 56 8.56 -3.02 20.45
C ILE A 56 9.64 -3.50 21.45
N PRO A 57 10.48 -4.49 21.11
CA PRO A 57 11.58 -4.93 21.97
C PRO A 57 12.45 -3.77 22.46
N ALA A 58 12.87 -3.82 23.73
CA ALA A 58 13.56 -2.70 24.39
C ALA A 58 14.84 -2.29 23.66
N GLU A 59 15.61 -3.26 23.18
CA GLU A 59 16.85 -3.07 22.42
C GLU A 59 16.64 -2.30 21.10
N LEU A 60 15.49 -2.46 20.46
CA LEU A 60 15.12 -1.71 19.26
C LEU A 60 14.61 -0.32 19.64
N ARG A 61 13.77 -0.21 20.70
CA ARG A 61 13.23 1.07 21.17
C ARG A 61 14.31 2.08 21.54
N GLU A 62 15.38 1.61 22.16
CA GLU A 62 16.55 2.43 22.52
C GLU A 62 17.24 3.06 21.28
N ARG A 63 16.99 2.51 20.11
CA ARG A 63 17.53 2.97 18.82
C ARG A 63 16.52 3.76 18.00
N ILE A 64 15.30 3.99 18.51
CA ILE A 64 14.27 4.80 17.88
C ILE A 64 14.42 6.27 18.32
N VAL A 65 14.43 7.16 17.36
CA VAL A 65 14.39 8.61 17.54
C VAL A 65 13.09 9.14 16.97
N LEU A 66 12.17 9.63 17.83
CA LEU A 66 10.92 10.23 17.40
C LEU A 66 11.08 11.73 17.15
N GLU A 67 10.35 12.25 16.18
CA GLU A 67 10.19 13.69 16.01
C GLU A 67 9.35 14.27 17.16
N THR A 68 9.73 15.47 17.65
CA THR A 68 8.98 16.22 18.66
C THR A 68 7.52 16.39 18.25
N GLY A 69 6.60 16.15 19.18
CA GLY A 69 5.16 16.23 18.93
C GLY A 69 4.56 15.01 18.24
N TYR A 70 5.32 13.92 18.07
CA TYR A 70 4.90 12.70 17.37
C TYR A 70 3.52 12.18 17.83
N GLY A 71 3.29 12.12 19.14
CA GLY A 71 2.03 11.61 19.71
C GLY A 71 0.92 12.63 19.89
N ALA A 72 1.14 13.91 19.57
CA ALA A 72 0.23 14.98 19.94
C ALA A 72 -1.22 14.79 19.48
N ARG A 73 -1.42 14.32 18.25
CA ARG A 73 -2.76 14.02 17.69
C ARG A 73 -3.47 12.88 18.42
N PHE A 74 -2.71 11.97 19.04
CA PHE A 74 -3.20 10.84 19.83
C PHE A 74 -3.34 11.15 21.33
N GLY A 75 -3.14 12.41 21.73
CA GLY A 75 -3.15 12.82 23.13
C GLY A 75 -1.95 12.36 23.94
N ALA A 76 -0.90 11.83 23.31
CA ALA A 76 0.34 11.42 23.95
C ALA A 76 1.38 12.55 23.83
N THR A 77 1.80 13.11 24.98
CA THR A 77 2.84 14.16 24.99
C THR A 77 4.24 13.55 24.87
N ASP A 78 5.23 14.36 24.52
CA ASP A 78 6.61 13.92 24.43
C ASP A 78 7.14 13.39 25.78
N GLU A 79 6.65 13.91 26.92
CA GLU A 79 7.01 13.42 28.25
C GLU A 79 6.54 11.98 28.47
N VAL A 80 5.35 11.61 27.98
CA VAL A 80 4.79 10.26 28.06
C VAL A 80 5.56 9.31 27.15
N LEU A 81 5.96 9.77 25.97
CA LEU A 81 6.66 8.91 24.99
C LEU A 81 8.17 8.76 25.27
N ARG A 82 8.79 9.75 25.94
CA ARG A 82 10.24 9.76 26.19
C ARG A 82 10.79 8.49 26.84
N PRO A 83 10.15 7.85 27.84
CA PRO A 83 10.66 6.61 28.43
C PRO A 83 10.48 5.37 27.53
N LEU A 84 9.73 5.49 26.43
CA LEU A 84 9.41 4.37 25.53
C LEU A 84 10.35 4.27 24.33
N VAL A 85 11.23 5.27 24.11
CA VAL A 85 12.12 5.35 22.94
C VAL A 85 13.49 5.86 23.33
N GLY A 86 14.47 5.72 22.48
CA GLY A 86 15.83 6.21 22.76
C GLY A 86 15.93 7.71 22.89
N ARG A 87 15.20 8.46 22.05
CA ARG A 87 15.23 9.93 22.07
C ARG A 87 14.02 10.54 21.37
N ILE A 88 13.67 11.76 21.78
CA ILE A 88 12.76 12.66 21.05
C ILE A 88 13.56 13.91 20.68
N ALA A 89 13.48 14.34 19.41
CA ALA A 89 14.30 15.41 18.87
C ALA A 89 13.57 16.22 17.78
N SER A 90 14.15 17.34 17.36
CA SER A 90 13.62 18.08 16.21
C SER A 90 13.71 17.25 14.93
N ARG A 91 12.88 17.56 13.91
CA ARG A 91 12.91 16.89 12.60
C ARG A 91 14.33 16.83 12.00
N ALA A 92 15.02 17.96 12.03
CA ALA A 92 16.38 18.05 11.52
C ALA A 92 17.35 17.12 12.26
N ASP A 93 17.25 17.07 13.61
CA ASP A 93 18.09 16.19 14.42
C ASP A 93 17.73 14.71 14.26
N VAL A 94 16.44 14.38 14.08
CA VAL A 94 15.99 13.00 13.75
C VAL A 94 16.66 12.57 12.46
N ILE A 95 16.55 13.36 11.40
CA ILE A 95 17.13 13.05 10.09
C ILE A 95 18.65 12.96 10.18
N ALA A 96 19.31 13.94 10.83
CA ALA A 96 20.77 13.99 10.94
C ALA A 96 21.38 12.80 11.70
N SER A 97 20.66 12.22 12.67
CA SER A 97 21.17 11.17 13.55
C SER A 97 20.69 9.76 13.24
N SER A 98 19.83 9.57 12.25
CA SER A 98 19.24 8.27 11.95
C SER A 98 19.84 7.66 10.68
N ASP A 99 19.98 6.34 10.68
CA ASP A 99 20.42 5.57 9.50
C ASP A 99 19.23 5.33 8.57
N VAL A 100 18.08 5.00 9.15
CA VAL A 100 16.81 4.78 8.45
C VAL A 100 15.80 5.83 8.88
N VAL A 101 15.15 6.48 7.93
CA VAL A 101 14.03 7.40 8.16
C VAL A 101 12.73 6.71 7.79
N LEU A 102 11.82 6.63 8.75
CA LEU A 102 10.49 6.03 8.60
C LEU A 102 9.45 7.13 8.42
N LEU A 103 8.86 7.20 7.21
CA LEU A 103 7.89 8.22 6.82
C LEU A 103 6.85 7.61 5.85
N PRO A 104 5.56 7.48 6.25
CA PRO A 104 4.59 6.72 5.44
C PRO A 104 4.39 7.26 4.03
N LYS A 105 4.21 8.55 3.84
CA LYS A 105 3.87 9.13 2.52
C LYS A 105 4.81 10.30 2.19
N PRO A 106 6.10 10.04 1.89
CA PRO A 106 7.05 11.09 1.57
C PRO A 106 6.63 11.84 0.30
N GLN A 107 6.98 13.13 0.27
CA GLN A 107 6.89 13.98 -0.92
C GLN A 107 8.31 14.31 -1.40
N PRO A 108 8.48 14.80 -2.63
CA PRO A 108 9.81 15.18 -3.12
C PRO A 108 10.57 16.10 -2.16
N SER A 109 9.92 17.08 -1.54
CA SER A 109 10.53 18.00 -0.57
C SER A 109 11.00 17.32 0.71
N ASP A 110 10.35 16.22 1.15
CA ASP A 110 10.83 15.45 2.30
C ASP A 110 12.19 14.78 2.00
N LEU A 111 12.42 14.39 0.73
CA LEU A 111 13.69 13.79 0.33
C LEU A 111 14.81 14.83 0.25
N ASP A 112 14.48 16.10 0.02
CA ASP A 112 15.47 17.19 0.03
C ASP A 112 16.15 17.34 1.39
N ASP A 113 15.43 17.04 2.48
CA ASP A 113 15.95 17.08 3.86
C ASP A 113 16.86 15.89 4.20
N LEU A 114 16.74 14.76 3.51
CA LEU A 114 17.51 13.55 3.79
C LEU A 114 19.01 13.72 3.48
N ARG A 115 19.86 12.99 4.22
CA ARG A 115 21.29 12.94 3.95
C ARG A 115 21.59 12.04 2.76
N ASP A 116 22.68 12.34 2.05
CA ASP A 116 23.20 11.44 1.01
C ASP A 116 23.44 10.02 1.58
N GLY A 117 23.01 9.02 0.84
CA GLY A 117 23.15 7.61 1.21
C GLY A 117 22.22 7.13 2.33
N GLN A 118 21.26 7.94 2.78
CA GLN A 118 20.31 7.59 3.84
C GLN A 118 19.24 6.62 3.32
N VAL A 119 18.65 5.85 4.25
CA VAL A 119 17.55 4.93 3.93
C VAL A 119 16.22 5.59 4.24
N LEU A 120 15.28 5.53 3.30
CA LEU A 120 13.89 5.92 3.51
C LEU A 120 13.01 4.67 3.45
N TRP A 121 12.14 4.50 4.45
CA TRP A 121 11.16 3.42 4.54
C TRP A 121 9.75 4.01 4.58
N GLY A 122 8.95 3.78 3.54
CA GLY A 122 7.63 4.41 3.38
C GLY A 122 6.94 4.04 2.07
N TRP A 123 5.92 4.82 1.64
CA TRP A 123 5.28 4.74 0.32
C TRP A 123 5.84 5.80 -0.63
N PRO A 124 7.04 5.63 -1.22
CA PRO A 124 7.63 6.60 -2.13
C PRO A 124 7.01 6.60 -3.53
N HIS A 125 6.29 5.54 -3.91
CA HIS A 125 5.70 5.38 -5.25
C HIS A 125 6.70 5.65 -6.39
N CYS A 126 7.91 5.10 -6.27
CA CYS A 126 9.03 5.37 -7.20
C CYS A 126 8.68 5.09 -8.67
N VAL A 127 7.78 4.15 -8.96
CA VAL A 127 7.42 3.85 -10.35
C VAL A 127 6.70 5.04 -10.99
N GLN A 128 5.75 5.64 -10.28
CA GLN A 128 4.93 6.74 -10.78
C GLN A 128 5.60 8.11 -10.56
N ASP A 129 6.25 8.32 -9.41
CA ASP A 129 6.83 9.62 -9.03
C ASP A 129 8.27 9.79 -9.54
N ARG A 130 8.38 10.58 -10.63
CA ARG A 130 9.67 10.88 -11.27
C ARG A 130 10.57 11.73 -10.40
N GLU A 131 9.99 12.65 -9.63
CA GLU A 131 10.76 13.57 -8.80
C GLU A 131 11.35 12.87 -7.59
N ILE A 132 10.57 12.01 -6.92
CA ILE A 132 11.08 11.15 -5.84
C ILE A 132 12.21 10.26 -6.37
N THR A 133 12.00 9.61 -7.51
CA THR A 133 13.01 8.76 -8.13
C THR A 133 14.30 9.52 -8.43
N GLN A 134 14.19 10.73 -9.03
CA GLN A 134 15.38 11.51 -9.37
C GLN A 134 16.16 11.93 -8.13
N ARG A 135 15.47 12.42 -7.08
CA ARG A 135 16.11 12.79 -5.80
C ARG A 135 16.80 11.60 -5.14
N ALA A 136 16.16 10.43 -5.18
CA ALA A 136 16.75 9.22 -4.63
C ALA A 136 18.04 8.82 -5.36
N ILE A 137 18.09 8.96 -6.70
CA ILE A 137 19.28 8.72 -7.48
C ILE A 137 20.37 9.74 -7.12
N ASP A 138 20.04 11.04 -7.16
CA ASP A 138 21.00 12.15 -6.98
C ASP A 138 21.63 12.12 -5.57
N LYS A 139 20.83 11.81 -4.54
CA LYS A 139 21.29 11.70 -3.15
C LYS A 139 21.78 10.30 -2.76
N ARG A 140 21.80 9.36 -3.71
CA ARG A 140 22.20 7.96 -3.47
C ARG A 140 21.43 7.31 -2.32
N LEU A 141 20.11 7.58 -2.22
CA LEU A 141 19.27 7.00 -1.19
C LEU A 141 19.00 5.51 -1.45
N THR A 142 18.69 4.80 -0.37
CA THR A 142 18.05 3.48 -0.45
C THR A 142 16.58 3.63 -0.09
N LEU A 143 15.66 3.21 -0.98
CA LEU A 143 14.23 3.30 -0.77
C LEU A 143 13.66 1.89 -0.56
N ILE A 144 13.12 1.64 0.65
CA ILE A 144 12.35 0.43 0.99
C ILE A 144 10.87 0.80 0.91
N ALA A 145 10.20 0.31 -0.13
CA ALA A 145 8.86 0.75 -0.49
C ALA A 145 7.77 -0.11 0.17
N PHE A 146 6.88 0.51 0.92
CA PHE A 146 5.73 -0.16 1.54
C PHE A 146 4.82 -0.83 0.51
N GLU A 147 4.62 -0.20 -0.66
CA GLU A 147 3.81 -0.76 -1.76
C GLU A 147 4.36 -2.06 -2.34
N ALA A 148 5.65 -2.33 -2.16
CA ALA A 148 6.30 -3.56 -2.61
C ALA A 148 6.52 -4.59 -1.49
N MET A 149 6.15 -4.27 -0.24
CA MET A 149 6.24 -5.21 0.89
C MET A 149 5.13 -6.26 0.81
N ASN A 150 5.50 -7.45 0.40
CA ASN A 150 4.60 -8.59 0.29
C ASN A 150 5.12 -9.79 1.07
N HIS A 151 4.19 -10.55 1.65
CA HIS A 151 4.46 -11.91 2.09
C HIS A 151 4.57 -12.82 0.88
N TRP A 152 5.52 -13.74 0.93
CA TRP A 152 5.81 -14.68 -0.16
C TRP A 152 5.66 -16.12 0.34
N THR A 153 5.16 -16.99 -0.52
CA THR A 153 5.16 -18.43 -0.24
C THR A 153 6.57 -18.99 -0.26
N SER A 154 6.77 -20.21 0.25
CA SER A 154 8.05 -20.92 0.16
C SER A 154 8.53 -21.15 -1.28
N SER A 155 7.60 -21.17 -2.25
CA SER A 155 7.90 -21.24 -3.69
C SER A 155 8.20 -19.86 -4.31
N GLY A 156 8.17 -18.78 -3.53
CA GLY A 156 8.46 -17.42 -3.99
C GLY A 156 7.31 -16.71 -4.70
N ASN A 157 6.09 -17.27 -4.66
CA ASN A 157 4.90 -16.63 -5.21
C ASN A 157 4.32 -15.61 -4.21
N PHE A 158 3.64 -14.60 -4.73
CA PHE A 158 2.87 -13.65 -3.93
C PHE A 158 1.86 -14.38 -3.05
N ALA A 159 1.80 -14.04 -1.78
CA ALA A 159 0.81 -14.56 -0.85
C ALA A 159 -0.17 -13.46 -0.40
N LEU A 160 0.34 -12.37 0.17
CA LEU A 160 -0.48 -11.29 0.71
C LEU A 160 0.35 -10.01 0.82
N HIS A 161 -0.25 -8.86 0.54
CA HIS A 161 0.39 -7.57 0.80
C HIS A 161 0.51 -7.32 2.31
N VAL A 162 1.65 -6.84 2.79
CA VAL A 162 1.88 -6.58 4.23
C VAL A 162 0.83 -5.61 4.78
N PHE A 163 0.50 -4.56 4.02
CA PHE A 163 -0.49 -3.55 4.41
C PHE A 163 -1.90 -3.85 3.89
N HIS A 164 -2.30 -5.12 3.77
CA HIS A 164 -3.62 -5.48 3.25
C HIS A 164 -4.78 -4.88 4.04
N VAL A 165 -4.65 -4.74 5.37
CA VAL A 165 -5.67 -4.10 6.21
C VAL A 165 -5.75 -2.59 5.94
N ASN A 166 -4.61 -1.89 5.73
CA ASN A 166 -4.63 -0.50 5.30
C ASN A 166 -5.25 -0.33 3.90
N ASN A 167 -5.09 -1.33 3.02
CA ASN A 167 -5.76 -1.33 1.71
C ASN A 167 -7.27 -1.58 1.84
N GLU A 168 -7.72 -2.43 2.78
CA GLU A 168 -9.14 -2.54 3.14
C GLU A 168 -9.66 -1.19 3.67
N LEU A 169 -8.89 -0.57 4.55
CA LEU A 169 -9.24 0.72 5.12
C LEU A 169 -9.31 1.83 4.05
N ALA A 170 -8.54 1.75 2.96
CA ALA A 170 -8.65 2.69 1.84
C ALA A 170 -10.03 2.61 1.17
N GLY A 171 -10.53 1.42 0.88
CA GLY A 171 -11.88 1.23 0.38
C GLY A 171 -12.95 1.67 1.36
N TYR A 172 -12.79 1.28 2.62
CA TYR A 172 -13.73 1.63 3.68
C TYR A 172 -13.84 3.15 3.89
N SER A 173 -12.71 3.84 4.08
CA SER A 173 -12.68 5.27 4.34
C SER A 173 -13.15 6.11 3.15
N SER A 174 -12.83 5.70 1.93
CA SER A 174 -13.30 6.38 0.71
C SER A 174 -14.83 6.37 0.63
N VAL A 175 -15.44 5.21 0.83
CA VAL A 175 -16.91 5.08 0.80
C VAL A 175 -17.56 5.87 1.94
N VAL A 176 -17.07 5.75 3.18
CA VAL A 176 -17.61 6.48 4.33
C VAL A 176 -17.55 7.98 4.12
N HIS A 177 -16.38 8.48 3.69
CA HIS A 177 -16.18 9.91 3.45
C HIS A 177 -17.06 10.41 2.30
N ALA A 178 -17.07 9.71 1.16
CA ALA A 178 -17.88 10.08 0.01
C ALA A 178 -19.38 10.12 0.35
N LEU A 179 -19.91 9.08 1.03
CA LEU A 179 -21.32 9.04 1.43
C LEU A 179 -21.69 10.21 2.36
N GLY A 180 -20.82 10.53 3.34
CA GLY A 180 -21.01 11.66 4.25
C GLY A 180 -21.06 13.01 3.51
N LEU A 181 -20.17 13.20 2.52
CA LEU A 181 -20.12 14.43 1.70
C LEU A 181 -21.36 14.63 0.83
N VAL A 182 -21.89 13.54 0.23
CA VAL A 182 -23.09 13.62 -0.59
C VAL A 182 -24.39 13.49 0.23
N GLY A 183 -24.30 13.37 1.56
CA GLY A 183 -25.45 13.31 2.48
C GLY A 183 -26.31 12.08 2.29
N ARG A 184 -25.72 10.89 2.02
CA ARG A 184 -26.45 9.65 1.73
C ARG A 184 -26.17 8.54 2.71
N THR A 185 -27.21 7.74 2.97
CA THR A 185 -27.14 6.46 3.69
C THR A 185 -28.21 5.52 3.12
N GLY A 186 -28.02 4.22 3.26
CA GLY A 186 -29.01 3.23 2.83
C GLY A 186 -30.14 2.99 3.83
N ASP A 187 -29.94 3.39 5.10
CA ASP A 187 -30.94 3.18 6.18
C ASP A 187 -32.10 4.17 6.13
N TYR A 188 -31.89 5.34 5.53
CA TYR A 188 -32.87 6.40 5.40
C TYR A 188 -32.97 6.91 3.97
N GLY A 189 -34.18 7.33 3.56
CA GLY A 189 -34.46 7.80 2.19
C GLY A 189 -34.82 6.63 1.26
N ARG A 190 -34.49 6.78 -0.02
CA ARG A 190 -34.70 5.70 -0.99
C ARG A 190 -33.63 4.63 -0.88
N ARG A 191 -33.97 3.41 -1.25
CA ARG A 191 -32.99 2.35 -1.36
C ARG A 191 -31.94 2.68 -2.42
N LEU A 192 -30.68 2.38 -2.10
CA LEU A 192 -29.54 2.57 -2.97
C LEU A 192 -28.99 1.21 -3.40
N ASN A 193 -28.47 1.16 -4.63
CA ASN A 193 -27.70 0.03 -5.13
C ASN A 193 -26.27 0.47 -5.43
N ALA A 194 -25.35 -0.46 -5.35
CA ALA A 194 -23.93 -0.18 -5.60
C ALA A 194 -23.26 -1.28 -6.42
N VAL A 195 -22.30 -0.86 -7.25
CA VAL A 195 -21.39 -1.76 -7.97
C VAL A 195 -19.96 -1.47 -7.54
N VAL A 196 -19.25 -2.50 -7.09
CA VAL A 196 -17.83 -2.43 -6.71
C VAL A 196 -17.00 -3.18 -7.75
N ILE A 197 -16.07 -2.49 -8.41
CA ILE A 197 -15.18 -3.08 -9.40
C ILE A 197 -13.89 -3.52 -8.72
N GLY A 198 -13.59 -4.83 -8.79
CA GLY A 198 -12.45 -5.45 -8.11
C GLY A 198 -12.86 -6.40 -6.98
N PHE A 199 -11.94 -7.29 -6.59
CA PHE A 199 -12.18 -8.32 -5.56
C PHE A 199 -11.03 -8.43 -4.54
N GLY A 200 -10.18 -7.39 -4.47
CA GLY A 200 -9.05 -7.31 -3.54
C GLY A 200 -9.43 -6.79 -2.15
N ALA A 201 -8.39 -6.49 -1.35
CA ALA A 201 -8.55 -5.92 -0.02
C ALA A 201 -9.37 -4.61 -0.04
N THR A 202 -9.05 -3.70 -0.96
CA THR A 202 -9.76 -2.42 -1.12
C THR A 202 -11.26 -2.62 -1.37
N ALA A 203 -11.64 -3.56 -2.26
CA ALA A 203 -13.04 -3.88 -2.53
C ALA A 203 -13.76 -4.44 -1.28
N ARG A 204 -13.08 -5.25 -0.47
CA ARG A 204 -13.62 -5.75 0.81
C ARG A 204 -13.95 -4.62 1.76
N GLY A 205 -13.05 -3.66 1.90
CA GLY A 205 -13.28 -2.47 2.72
C GLY A 205 -14.45 -1.64 2.21
N ALA A 206 -14.53 -1.41 0.90
CA ALA A 206 -15.64 -0.69 0.28
C ALA A 206 -16.99 -1.37 0.53
N VAL A 207 -17.09 -2.69 0.34
CA VAL A 207 -18.31 -3.47 0.63
C VAL A 207 -18.67 -3.41 2.10
N THR A 208 -17.68 -3.52 2.99
CA THR A 208 -17.91 -3.41 4.44
C THR A 208 -18.51 -2.06 4.80
N ALA A 209 -18.00 -0.96 4.22
CA ALA A 209 -18.54 0.37 4.44
C ALA A 209 -19.95 0.54 3.88
N LEU A 210 -20.23 0.07 2.65
CA LEU A 210 -21.55 0.10 2.06
C LEU A 210 -22.59 -0.62 2.94
N ASN A 211 -22.27 -1.84 3.37
CA ASN A 211 -23.15 -2.63 4.25
C ASN A 211 -23.34 -1.95 5.62
N ALA A 212 -22.29 -1.40 6.21
CA ALA A 212 -22.37 -0.68 7.49
C ALA A 212 -23.23 0.60 7.41
N HIS A 213 -23.43 1.13 6.20
CA HIS A 213 -24.29 2.30 5.94
C HIS A 213 -25.66 1.91 5.35
N GLY A 214 -26.09 0.65 5.52
CA GLY A 214 -27.41 0.17 5.10
C GLY A 214 -27.58 -0.06 3.60
N ILE A 215 -26.49 -0.02 2.82
CA ILE A 215 -26.52 -0.28 1.37
C ILE A 215 -26.18 -1.74 1.16
N HIS A 216 -27.22 -2.59 0.99
CA HIS A 216 -27.10 -4.05 0.92
C HIS A 216 -27.29 -4.61 -0.50
N ASP A 217 -27.83 -3.81 -1.44
CA ASP A 217 -27.86 -4.21 -2.85
C ASP A 217 -26.52 -3.88 -3.51
N VAL A 218 -25.56 -4.77 -3.26
CA VAL A 218 -24.17 -4.59 -3.71
C VAL A 218 -23.80 -5.71 -4.66
N GLN A 219 -23.30 -5.34 -5.84
CA GLN A 219 -22.71 -6.24 -6.81
C GLN A 219 -21.20 -6.00 -6.87
N VAL A 220 -20.42 -7.08 -6.85
CA VAL A 220 -18.95 -7.01 -6.95
C VAL A 220 -18.53 -7.61 -8.26
N LEU A 221 -17.88 -6.80 -9.10
CA LEU A 221 -17.36 -7.22 -10.40
C LEU A 221 -15.94 -7.76 -10.24
N THR A 222 -15.68 -8.93 -10.81
CA THR A 222 -14.35 -9.55 -10.83
C THR A 222 -14.06 -10.17 -12.20
N ASN A 223 -12.83 -10.03 -12.67
CA ASN A 223 -12.34 -10.73 -13.86
C ASN A 223 -11.78 -12.13 -13.54
N ARG A 224 -11.79 -12.53 -12.26
CA ARG A 224 -11.36 -13.85 -11.83
C ARG A 224 -12.52 -14.82 -11.95
N GLU A 225 -12.23 -16.06 -12.31
CA GLU A 225 -13.24 -17.14 -12.20
C GLU A 225 -13.74 -17.21 -10.76
N VAL A 226 -15.06 -17.32 -10.60
CA VAL A 226 -15.71 -17.32 -9.26
C VAL A 226 -15.16 -18.46 -8.39
N ALA A 227 -14.78 -19.58 -8.99
CA ALA A 227 -14.15 -20.70 -8.29
C ALA A 227 -12.73 -20.40 -7.76
N ALA A 228 -12.04 -19.41 -8.34
CA ALA A 228 -10.69 -19.00 -7.90
C ALA A 228 -10.71 -18.03 -6.71
N VAL A 229 -11.89 -17.58 -6.29
CA VAL A 229 -12.05 -16.62 -5.21
C VAL A 229 -12.14 -17.37 -3.88
N GLY A 230 -10.99 -17.61 -3.26
CA GLY A 230 -10.85 -18.43 -2.05
C GLY A 230 -11.47 -17.87 -0.75
N SER A 231 -12.03 -16.69 -0.76
CA SER A 231 -12.68 -16.09 0.41
C SER A 231 -13.83 -15.20 -0.03
N PRO A 232 -15.10 -15.63 0.14
CA PRO A 232 -16.26 -14.87 -0.28
C PRO A 232 -16.35 -13.54 0.49
N ILE A 233 -16.83 -12.51 -0.19
CA ILE A 233 -17.32 -11.30 0.46
C ILE A 233 -18.80 -11.59 0.80
N HIS A 234 -19.15 -11.44 2.06
CA HIS A 234 -20.52 -11.71 2.51
C HIS A 234 -21.50 -10.61 2.08
N SER A 235 -22.75 -10.98 1.87
CA SER A 235 -23.86 -10.05 1.55
C SER A 235 -23.69 -9.28 0.25
N VAL A 236 -23.11 -9.91 -0.77
CA VAL A 236 -22.95 -9.34 -2.11
C VAL A 236 -23.26 -10.38 -3.18
N ARG A 237 -23.64 -9.91 -4.36
CA ARG A 237 -23.68 -10.72 -5.57
C ARG A 237 -22.38 -10.55 -6.33
N ILE A 238 -21.62 -11.63 -6.51
CA ILE A 238 -20.40 -11.62 -7.33
C ILE A 238 -20.83 -11.82 -8.79
N VAL A 239 -20.32 -10.95 -9.65
CA VAL A 239 -20.59 -10.97 -11.08
C VAL A 239 -19.26 -10.94 -11.82
N GLN A 240 -19.12 -11.81 -12.80
CA GLN A 240 -17.93 -11.83 -13.64
C GLN A 240 -17.98 -10.72 -14.67
N PHE A 241 -16.86 -10.07 -14.94
CA PHE A 241 -16.68 -9.20 -16.09
C PHE A 241 -15.39 -9.58 -16.84
N ASP A 242 -15.36 -9.25 -18.12
CA ASP A 242 -14.22 -9.43 -18.99
C ASP A 242 -13.99 -8.20 -19.87
N HIS A 243 -12.92 -8.21 -20.63
CA HIS A 243 -12.61 -7.21 -21.64
C HIS A 243 -12.16 -7.92 -22.93
N ASP A 244 -12.27 -7.21 -24.04
CA ASP A 244 -11.81 -7.75 -25.31
C ASP A 244 -10.29 -7.59 -25.41
N ASP A 245 -9.58 -8.67 -25.78
CA ASP A 245 -8.11 -8.68 -25.87
C ASP A 245 -7.59 -7.64 -26.87
N ASP A 246 -8.30 -7.45 -27.98
CA ASP A 246 -7.94 -6.48 -29.04
C ASP A 246 -8.48 -5.06 -28.78
N ALA A 247 -9.34 -4.88 -27.78
CA ALA A 247 -9.97 -3.62 -27.44
C ALA A 247 -10.23 -3.51 -25.94
N PRO A 248 -9.19 -3.33 -25.11
CA PRO A 248 -9.28 -3.37 -23.64
C PRO A 248 -10.18 -2.28 -23.02
N PHE A 249 -10.61 -1.29 -23.82
CA PHE A 249 -11.65 -0.31 -23.46
C PHE A 249 -13.09 -0.85 -23.62
N LEU A 250 -13.26 -2.02 -24.27
CA LEU A 250 -14.55 -2.68 -24.41
C LEU A 250 -14.69 -3.76 -23.34
N SER A 251 -15.17 -3.36 -22.18
CA SER A 251 -15.43 -4.28 -21.06
C SER A 251 -16.90 -4.70 -21.03
N HIS A 252 -17.17 -5.93 -20.61
CA HIS A 252 -18.49 -6.53 -20.58
C HIS A 252 -18.73 -7.26 -19.25
N VAL A 253 -19.97 -7.25 -18.82
CA VAL A 253 -20.44 -8.00 -17.65
C VAL A 253 -21.11 -9.29 -18.13
N ILE A 254 -20.81 -10.40 -17.47
CA ILE A 254 -21.41 -11.69 -17.75
C ILE A 254 -22.64 -11.86 -16.85
N THR A 255 -23.81 -11.85 -17.47
CA THR A 255 -25.11 -11.99 -16.80
C THR A 255 -25.84 -13.24 -17.28
N ASP A 256 -26.95 -13.60 -16.63
CA ASP A 256 -27.82 -14.70 -17.06
C ASP A 256 -28.40 -14.45 -18.47
N ALA A 257 -28.52 -13.18 -18.88
CA ALA A 257 -28.95 -12.79 -20.22
C ALA A 257 -27.82 -12.82 -21.26
N GLY A 258 -26.61 -13.15 -20.87
CA GLY A 258 -25.41 -13.15 -21.69
C GLY A 258 -24.43 -12.01 -21.35
N ARG A 259 -23.52 -11.78 -22.30
CA ARG A 259 -22.49 -10.75 -22.20
C ARG A 259 -23.06 -9.37 -22.55
N VAL A 260 -23.08 -8.44 -21.61
CA VAL A 260 -23.63 -7.09 -21.78
C VAL A 260 -22.53 -6.03 -21.59
N PRO A 261 -22.59 -4.87 -22.30
CA PRO A 261 -21.59 -3.82 -22.15
C PRO A 261 -21.52 -3.31 -20.70
N LEU A 262 -20.29 -3.01 -20.23
CA LEU A 262 -20.03 -2.60 -18.84
C LEU A 262 -20.62 -1.21 -18.55
N ALA A 263 -20.43 -0.23 -19.41
CA ALA A 263 -20.86 1.15 -19.14
C ALA A 263 -22.37 1.29 -18.90
N PRO A 264 -23.28 0.76 -19.74
CA PRO A 264 -24.72 0.76 -19.45
C PRO A 264 -25.10 -0.02 -18.19
N PHE A 265 -24.34 -1.04 -17.82
CA PHE A 265 -24.55 -1.77 -16.57
C PHE A 265 -24.21 -0.91 -15.35
N LEU A 266 -23.05 -0.23 -15.38
CA LEU A 266 -22.63 0.67 -14.31
C LEU A 266 -23.56 1.87 -14.15
N ALA A 267 -24.11 2.39 -15.26
CA ALA A 267 -25.02 3.54 -15.25
C ALA A 267 -26.36 3.26 -14.51
N GLN A 268 -26.70 2.00 -14.24
CA GLN A 268 -27.87 1.63 -13.46
C GLN A 268 -27.63 1.72 -11.95
N ALA A 269 -26.37 1.87 -11.51
CA ALA A 269 -26.02 1.97 -10.11
C ALA A 269 -26.09 3.41 -9.59
N ASP A 270 -26.55 3.57 -8.36
CA ASP A 270 -26.48 4.81 -7.62
C ASP A 270 -25.05 5.15 -7.21
N ILE A 271 -24.24 4.11 -6.97
CA ILE A 271 -22.87 4.20 -6.50
C ILE A 271 -22.00 3.21 -7.26
N VAL A 272 -20.93 3.68 -7.85
CA VAL A 272 -19.87 2.87 -8.45
C VAL A 272 -18.60 3.06 -7.63
N VAL A 273 -17.96 1.97 -7.18
CA VAL A 273 -16.70 2.04 -6.46
C VAL A 273 -15.61 1.30 -7.24
N ASN A 274 -14.59 2.00 -7.70
CA ASN A 274 -13.44 1.40 -8.35
C ASN A 274 -12.35 1.05 -7.35
N CYS A 275 -12.02 -0.25 -7.28
CA CYS A 275 -11.04 -0.82 -6.36
C CYS A 275 -10.00 -1.68 -7.09
N THR A 276 -9.77 -1.44 -8.38
CA THR A 276 -8.84 -2.24 -9.17
C THR A 276 -7.46 -1.63 -9.21
N LEU A 277 -6.45 -2.40 -8.81
CA LEU A 277 -5.07 -2.08 -9.13
C LEU A 277 -4.80 -2.50 -10.57
N GLN A 278 -4.42 -1.58 -11.41
CA GLN A 278 -4.14 -1.82 -12.82
C GLN A 278 -2.64 -1.84 -13.12
N ASP A 279 -2.27 -2.49 -14.22
CA ASP A 279 -0.92 -2.37 -14.78
C ASP A 279 -0.80 -1.03 -15.51
N PRO A 280 0.09 -0.11 -15.07
CA PRO A 280 0.28 1.16 -15.74
C PRO A 280 0.72 1.05 -17.21
N ASN A 281 1.27 -0.10 -17.62
CA ASN A 281 1.68 -0.34 -19.00
C ASN A 281 0.55 -0.84 -19.91
N ALA A 282 -0.56 -1.29 -19.29
CA ALA A 282 -1.74 -1.80 -20.01
C ALA A 282 -3.04 -1.39 -19.27
N PRO A 283 -3.32 -0.09 -19.12
CA PRO A 283 -4.48 0.37 -18.37
C PRO A 283 -5.78 0.01 -19.08
N LEU A 284 -6.77 -0.44 -18.30
CA LEU A 284 -8.15 -0.62 -18.78
C LEU A 284 -8.95 0.65 -18.54
N THR A 285 -9.82 0.98 -19.48
CA THR A 285 -10.81 2.07 -19.33
C THR A 285 -12.20 1.45 -19.20
N TYR A 286 -12.84 1.64 -18.06
CA TYR A 286 -14.20 1.14 -17.80
C TYR A 286 -15.28 2.09 -18.30
N LEU A 287 -15.03 3.40 -18.17
CA LEU A 287 -15.93 4.48 -18.59
C LEU A 287 -15.14 5.60 -19.28
N THR A 288 -15.75 6.16 -20.29
CA THR A 288 -15.33 7.40 -20.96
C THR A 288 -16.28 8.56 -20.61
N GLU A 289 -15.91 9.79 -20.94
CA GLU A 289 -16.79 10.96 -20.74
C GLU A 289 -18.12 10.82 -21.47
N ASP A 290 -18.16 10.17 -22.65
CA ASP A 290 -19.38 9.94 -23.44
C ASP A 290 -20.39 9.04 -22.68
N ASP A 291 -19.91 8.12 -21.83
CA ASP A 291 -20.75 7.21 -21.05
C ASP A 291 -21.49 7.91 -19.91
N LEU A 292 -20.99 9.07 -19.46
CA LEU A 292 -21.56 9.80 -18.31
C LEU A 292 -23.00 10.25 -18.56
N SER A 293 -23.37 10.47 -19.79
CA SER A 293 -24.74 10.86 -20.17
C SER A 293 -25.81 9.82 -19.84
N ALA A 294 -25.39 8.55 -19.64
CA ALA A 294 -26.29 7.44 -19.26
C ALA A 294 -26.55 7.36 -17.75
N PHE A 295 -25.76 8.03 -16.93
CA PHE A 295 -25.90 8.02 -15.48
C PHE A 295 -27.02 8.94 -15.00
N ALA A 296 -27.71 8.55 -13.95
CA ALA A 296 -28.71 9.40 -13.32
C ALA A 296 -28.04 10.62 -12.65
N PRO A 297 -28.70 11.79 -12.64
CA PRO A 297 -28.20 12.98 -11.95
C PRO A 297 -27.89 12.67 -10.47
N GLY A 298 -26.69 13.04 -10.06
CA GLY A 298 -26.19 12.81 -8.72
C GLY A 298 -25.68 11.38 -8.46
N SER A 299 -25.54 10.51 -9.48
CA SER A 299 -24.79 9.24 -9.31
C SER A 299 -23.40 9.51 -8.72
N LEU A 300 -22.93 8.62 -7.86
CA LEU A 300 -21.65 8.75 -7.15
C LEU A 300 -20.65 7.73 -7.68
N ILE A 301 -19.49 8.20 -8.13
CA ILE A 301 -18.35 7.36 -8.47
C ILE A 301 -17.27 7.58 -7.40
N VAL A 302 -16.89 6.53 -6.69
CA VAL A 302 -15.81 6.51 -5.71
C VAL A 302 -14.64 5.78 -6.32
N ASP A 303 -13.62 6.51 -6.75
CA ASP A 303 -12.41 5.95 -7.34
C ASP A 303 -11.32 5.83 -6.29
N VAL A 304 -11.20 4.64 -5.71
CA VAL A 304 -10.20 4.37 -4.66
C VAL A 304 -8.82 4.16 -5.28
N SER A 305 -8.77 3.68 -6.51
CA SER A 305 -7.52 3.50 -7.26
C SER A 305 -6.90 4.82 -7.68
N CYS A 306 -7.72 5.76 -8.14
CA CYS A 306 -7.43 7.16 -8.48
C CYS A 306 -6.15 7.41 -9.30
N ASP A 307 -5.67 6.40 -10.03
CA ASP A 307 -4.51 6.54 -10.91
C ASP A 307 -4.91 7.28 -12.20
N GLU A 308 -4.11 8.26 -12.59
CA GLU A 308 -4.40 9.12 -13.72
C GLU A 308 -4.57 8.32 -15.01
N GLY A 309 -5.73 8.50 -15.67
CA GLY A 309 -6.07 7.83 -16.94
C GLY A 309 -6.34 6.33 -16.81
N MET A 310 -6.52 5.78 -15.60
CA MET A 310 -6.83 4.37 -15.38
C MET A 310 -8.23 4.18 -14.83
N GLY A 311 -8.96 3.24 -15.38
CA GLY A 311 -10.36 2.95 -15.00
C GLY A 311 -11.36 3.93 -15.63
N PHE A 312 -11.11 5.22 -15.55
CA PHE A 312 -11.96 6.25 -16.14
C PHE A 312 -11.12 7.21 -16.98
N SER A 313 -11.64 7.66 -18.12
CA SER A 313 -10.89 8.57 -19.02
C SER A 313 -10.55 9.93 -18.36
N TRP A 314 -11.33 10.33 -17.35
CA TRP A 314 -11.14 11.54 -16.55
C TRP A 314 -10.42 11.28 -15.22
N ALA A 315 -9.99 10.04 -14.92
CA ALA A 315 -9.41 9.66 -13.63
C ALA A 315 -8.26 10.59 -13.26
N ARG A 316 -8.37 11.16 -12.07
CA ARG A 316 -7.35 11.97 -11.41
C ARG A 316 -7.64 12.02 -9.92
N SER A 317 -6.59 12.13 -9.11
CA SER A 317 -6.77 12.28 -7.68
C SER A 317 -7.44 13.62 -7.32
N THR A 318 -8.25 13.58 -6.26
CA THR A 318 -8.81 14.75 -5.59
C THR A 318 -8.11 14.93 -4.23
N SER A 319 -8.43 15.99 -3.48
CA SER A 319 -7.85 16.28 -2.19
C SER A 319 -8.92 16.32 -1.08
N PHE A 320 -8.52 16.35 0.17
CA PHE A 320 -9.46 16.53 1.29
C PHE A 320 -10.12 17.92 1.28
N ASP A 321 -9.47 18.94 0.72
CA ASP A 321 -10.06 20.28 0.58
C ASP A 321 -11.11 20.35 -0.53
N ALA A 322 -10.94 19.54 -1.58
CA ALA A 322 -11.87 19.42 -2.69
C ALA A 322 -12.09 17.93 -3.05
N PRO A 323 -12.76 17.16 -2.16
CA PRO A 323 -12.79 15.71 -2.25
C PRO A 323 -13.72 15.18 -3.36
N ILE A 324 -14.69 15.97 -3.78
CA ILE A 324 -15.63 15.64 -4.86
C ILE A 324 -15.52 16.70 -5.95
N ILE A 325 -15.48 16.23 -7.17
CA ILE A 325 -15.65 17.05 -8.38
C ILE A 325 -16.85 16.52 -9.16
N GLU A 326 -17.46 17.39 -9.95
CA GLU A 326 -18.52 17.01 -10.88
C GLU A 326 -17.92 16.65 -12.23
N VAL A 327 -18.37 15.52 -12.80
CA VAL A 327 -17.98 15.05 -14.13
C VAL A 327 -19.24 14.85 -14.97
N GLY A 328 -19.20 15.19 -16.27
CA GLY A 328 -20.36 15.11 -17.18
C GLY A 328 -21.57 15.91 -16.72
N ASP A 329 -21.35 17.05 -16.05
CA ASP A 329 -22.35 18.01 -15.57
C ASP A 329 -23.35 17.49 -14.50
N HIS A 330 -23.24 16.23 -14.04
CA HIS A 330 -24.23 15.68 -13.09
C HIS A 330 -23.79 14.46 -12.30
N VAL A 331 -22.58 13.92 -12.51
CA VAL A 331 -22.03 12.77 -11.78
C VAL A 331 -20.99 13.26 -10.79
N GLN A 332 -21.11 12.81 -9.55
CA GLN A 332 -20.19 13.14 -8.47
C GLN A 332 -19.04 12.15 -8.46
N TYR A 333 -17.80 12.65 -8.53
CA TYR A 333 -16.59 11.84 -8.56
C TYR A 333 -15.71 12.15 -7.37
N TYR A 334 -15.42 11.12 -6.56
CA TYR A 334 -14.53 11.16 -5.39
C TYR A 334 -13.29 10.33 -5.67
N ALA A 335 -12.08 10.86 -5.42
CA ALA A 335 -10.82 10.18 -5.67
C ALA A 335 -9.66 10.65 -4.77
N VAL A 336 -9.89 10.76 -3.46
CA VAL A 336 -8.81 11.16 -2.53
C VAL A 336 -7.76 10.03 -2.44
N ASP A 337 -6.52 10.29 -2.85
CA ASP A 337 -5.45 9.30 -3.05
C ASP A 337 -4.83 8.73 -1.74
N HIS A 338 -5.17 9.32 -0.59
CA HIS A 338 -4.72 8.86 0.73
C HIS A 338 -5.89 8.83 1.73
N SER A 339 -7.03 8.36 1.26
CA SER A 339 -8.28 8.28 2.00
C SER A 339 -8.20 7.63 3.40
N PRO A 340 -7.28 6.66 3.72
CA PRO A 340 -7.12 6.18 5.09
C PRO A 340 -6.74 7.28 6.10
N SER A 341 -6.20 8.44 5.65
CA SER A 341 -5.98 9.60 6.52
C SER A 341 -7.26 10.20 7.10
N TYR A 342 -8.43 9.90 6.50
CA TYR A 342 -9.73 10.23 7.08
C TYR A 342 -9.97 9.50 8.40
N LEU A 343 -9.54 8.24 8.49
CA LEU A 343 -9.60 7.40 9.69
C LEU A 343 -8.19 7.18 10.26
N TRP A 344 -7.44 8.27 10.42
CA TRP A 344 -6.02 8.30 10.70
C TRP A 344 -5.60 7.50 11.95
N ASP A 345 -6.42 7.43 12.98
CA ASP A 345 -6.13 6.66 14.21
C ASP A 345 -6.12 5.15 13.91
N SER A 346 -7.22 4.63 13.36
CA SER A 346 -7.30 3.23 12.93
C SER A 346 -6.22 2.87 11.89
N ALA A 347 -5.99 3.77 10.92
CA ALA A 347 -4.96 3.56 9.91
C ALA A 347 -3.55 3.49 10.52
N THR A 348 -3.23 4.36 11.48
CA THR A 348 -1.96 4.33 12.21
C THR A 348 -1.80 3.04 13.00
N TRP A 349 -2.87 2.57 13.63
CA TRP A 349 -2.87 1.28 14.33
C TRP A 349 -2.50 0.13 13.40
N GLU A 350 -3.22 0.00 12.29
CA GLU A 350 -3.02 -1.10 11.33
C GLU A 350 -1.66 -1.03 10.62
N ILE A 351 -1.17 0.18 10.31
CA ILE A 351 0.18 0.37 9.77
C ILE A 351 1.23 -0.08 10.79
N GLY A 352 1.09 0.32 12.05
CA GLY A 352 2.01 -0.05 13.12
C GLY A 352 2.07 -1.56 13.37
N GLU A 353 0.90 -2.24 13.37
CA GLU A 353 0.84 -3.70 13.47
C GLU A 353 1.54 -4.40 12.30
N ALA A 354 1.34 -3.88 11.08
CA ALA A 354 1.97 -4.42 9.88
C ALA A 354 3.50 -4.22 9.86
N LEU A 355 4.01 -3.10 10.40
CA LEU A 355 5.43 -2.76 10.41
C LEU A 355 6.22 -3.43 11.53
N THR A 356 5.61 -3.62 12.70
CA THR A 356 6.32 -4.11 13.90
C THR A 356 7.13 -5.38 13.66
N PRO A 357 6.64 -6.41 12.90
CA PRO A 357 7.42 -7.62 12.62
C PRO A 357 8.69 -7.39 11.79
N PHE A 358 8.78 -6.27 11.07
CA PHE A 358 9.90 -5.96 10.18
C PHE A 358 10.91 -4.98 10.78
N LEU A 359 10.63 -4.40 11.96
CA LEU A 359 11.54 -3.46 12.62
C LEU A 359 12.92 -4.08 12.85
N GLU A 360 12.97 -5.30 13.39
CA GLU A 360 14.23 -6.00 13.65
C GLU A 360 15.04 -6.20 12.37
N VAL A 361 14.41 -6.69 11.30
CA VAL A 361 15.08 -6.94 10.01
C VAL A 361 15.60 -5.64 9.41
N VAL A 362 14.77 -4.58 9.38
CA VAL A 362 15.17 -3.30 8.79
C VAL A 362 16.29 -2.65 9.60
N MET A 363 16.21 -2.69 10.93
CA MET A 363 17.25 -2.11 11.80
C MET A 363 18.52 -2.97 11.89
N ALA A 364 18.48 -4.24 11.52
CA ALA A 364 19.69 -5.08 11.44
C ALA A 364 20.58 -4.76 10.24
N GLY A 365 20.05 -4.07 9.21
CA GLY A 365 20.85 -3.56 8.09
C GLY A 365 20.91 -4.47 6.86
N PRO A 366 21.78 -4.12 5.88
CA PRO A 366 21.75 -4.68 4.53
C PRO A 366 21.83 -6.20 4.43
N ASP A 367 22.61 -6.86 5.28
CA ASP A 367 22.73 -8.33 5.25
C ASP A 367 21.39 -8.99 5.60
N ALA A 368 20.69 -8.44 6.62
CA ALA A 368 19.37 -8.91 7.02
C ALA A 368 18.31 -8.61 5.94
N TRP A 369 18.40 -7.45 5.27
CA TRP A 369 17.51 -7.11 4.16
C TRP A 369 17.61 -8.12 3.02
N GLN A 370 18.82 -8.55 2.69
CA GLN A 370 19.03 -9.56 1.63
C GLN A 370 18.52 -10.95 2.03
N ALA A 371 18.53 -11.26 3.32
CA ALA A 371 18.04 -12.53 3.82
C ALA A 371 16.50 -12.61 3.87
N ASP A 372 15.82 -11.48 4.14
CA ASP A 372 14.36 -11.41 4.21
C ASP A 372 13.73 -11.15 2.84
N PRO A 373 12.88 -12.04 2.32
CA PRO A 373 12.32 -11.91 0.98
C PRO A 373 11.34 -10.72 0.84
N THR A 374 10.69 -10.30 1.92
CA THR A 374 9.77 -9.16 1.92
C THR A 374 10.56 -7.85 1.78
N ILE A 375 11.57 -7.65 2.61
CA ILE A 375 12.38 -6.42 2.58
C ILE A 375 13.26 -6.38 1.32
N ARG A 376 13.93 -7.48 0.96
CA ARG A 376 14.76 -7.54 -0.24
C ARG A 376 14.01 -7.12 -1.51
N ARG A 377 12.78 -7.60 -1.66
CA ARG A 377 11.95 -7.29 -2.85
C ARG A 377 11.25 -5.94 -2.76
N ALA A 378 11.22 -5.33 -1.58
CA ALA A 378 10.70 -3.99 -1.38
C ALA A 378 11.73 -2.88 -1.62
N ILE A 379 13.00 -3.23 -1.85
CA ILE A 379 14.02 -2.24 -2.22
C ILE A 379 13.82 -1.84 -3.69
N GLU A 380 13.32 -0.64 -3.90
CA GLU A 380 13.06 -0.06 -5.23
C GLU A 380 14.31 0.59 -5.82
N ILE A 381 15.06 1.29 -4.97
CA ILE A 381 16.32 1.96 -5.28
C ILE A 381 17.30 1.62 -4.16
N GLN A 382 18.53 1.26 -4.50
CA GLN A 382 19.59 0.98 -3.54
C GLN A 382 20.83 1.83 -3.85
N ASP A 383 21.30 2.62 -2.90
CA ASP A 383 22.45 3.51 -3.03
C ASP A 383 22.39 4.39 -4.32
N GLY A 384 21.19 4.86 -4.66
CA GLY A 384 20.92 5.62 -5.88
C GLY A 384 20.82 4.78 -7.14
N SER A 385 20.97 3.46 -7.06
CA SER A 385 20.82 2.55 -8.20
C SER A 385 19.41 2.00 -8.27
N ILE A 386 18.76 2.12 -9.43
CA ILE A 386 17.41 1.57 -9.65
C ILE A 386 17.48 0.04 -9.60
N VAL A 387 16.71 -0.56 -8.68
CA VAL A 387 16.59 -2.01 -8.50
C VAL A 387 15.31 -2.52 -9.18
N ASN A 388 14.19 -1.79 -9.04
CA ASN A 388 12.94 -2.16 -9.68
C ASN A 388 12.93 -1.75 -11.17
N PRO A 389 12.91 -2.73 -12.12
CA PRO A 389 12.93 -2.43 -13.55
C PRO A 389 11.66 -1.71 -14.04
N ALA A 390 10.53 -1.78 -13.31
CA ALA A 390 9.32 -1.06 -13.67
C ALA A 390 9.52 0.46 -13.68
N ILE A 391 10.42 0.99 -12.84
CA ILE A 391 10.79 2.41 -12.84
C ILE A 391 11.41 2.81 -14.20
N LEU A 392 12.31 1.98 -14.72
CA LEU A 392 12.97 2.23 -16.02
C LEU A 392 11.95 2.27 -17.15
N THR A 393 11.04 1.29 -17.17
CA THR A 393 10.04 1.15 -18.23
C THR A 393 9.00 2.28 -18.17
N PHE A 394 8.41 2.50 -17.00
CA PHE A 394 7.33 3.48 -16.83
C PHE A 394 7.83 4.91 -17.03
N GLN A 395 9.00 5.24 -16.48
CA GLN A 395 9.57 6.57 -16.60
C GLN A 395 10.39 6.78 -17.88
N ASN A 396 10.50 5.74 -18.72
CA ASN A 396 11.31 5.76 -19.93
C ASN A 396 12.77 6.22 -19.67
N ARG A 397 13.45 5.55 -18.73
CA ARG A 397 14.83 5.85 -18.34
C ARG A 397 15.82 4.90 -19.00
N GLU A 398 17.04 5.40 -19.20
CA GLU A 398 18.18 4.56 -19.58
C GLU A 398 18.40 3.44 -18.54
N PRO A 399 18.78 2.21 -18.95
CA PRO A 399 18.96 1.07 -18.04
C PRO A 399 20.23 1.13 -17.18
N ARG A 400 21.07 2.16 -17.35
CA ARG A 400 22.36 2.34 -16.65
C ARG A 400 22.47 3.75 -16.07
N PRO A 401 23.20 3.91 -14.97
CA PRO A 401 23.50 5.23 -14.43
C PRO A 401 24.05 6.17 -15.53
N PRO A 402 23.63 7.45 -15.52
CA PRO A 402 22.83 8.15 -14.54
C PRO A 402 21.31 8.04 -14.74
N TYR A 403 20.79 7.01 -15.43
CA TYR A 403 19.35 6.74 -15.63
C TYR A 403 18.57 7.91 -16.25
N ARG A 404 19.15 8.57 -17.25
CA ARG A 404 18.51 9.72 -17.90
C ARG A 404 17.17 9.33 -18.53
N GLU A 405 16.22 10.24 -18.45
CA GLU A 405 14.96 10.07 -19.17
C GLU A 405 15.19 10.20 -20.68
N VAL A 406 14.73 9.21 -21.42
CA VAL A 406 14.79 9.20 -22.89
C VAL A 406 13.54 9.88 -23.42
N ARG A 407 13.69 11.04 -24.07
CA ARG A 407 12.56 11.70 -24.73
C ARG A 407 12.02 10.78 -25.84
N ARG A 408 10.74 10.38 -25.75
CA ARG A 408 10.08 9.76 -26.91
C ARG A 408 10.06 10.81 -28.02
N ARG A 409 10.65 10.45 -29.18
CA ARG A 409 10.58 11.27 -30.41
C ARG A 409 9.19 11.19 -31.03
#